data_e2c73fde8f2ef2e2904a83f8f597c40d
#
_entry.id   e2c73fde8f2ef2e2904a83f8f597c40d
#
_cell.length_a   1.000
_cell.length_b   1.000
_cell.length_c   1.000
_cell.angle_alpha   90.00
_cell.angle_beta   90.00
_cell.angle_gamma   90.00
#
_symmetry.space_group_name_H-M   'P 1'
#
loop_
_entity.id
_entity.type
_entity.pdbx_description
1 polymer ?
#
loop_
_entity_poly.entity_id
_entity_poly.type
_entity_poly.pdbx_seq_one_letter_code
_entity_poly.pdbx_strand_id
1 'polypeptide(L)'
;MGKNETMGFEHLTILQIQYLTELEQMEKGRGTIGAIAEKCGVKHPTVSRFFKSCIEKEYLTQSLDFTEKGKMMLQRHQKVVRDVREYLERSGITEGIDDVLKGMVENIDYIRLEELARSHMRGNKGIQMKIEDDGIGEIEELIEYGNHMVAISIMQTDGSGRSMAEHGFEHLGIVKRNKRGCYLELTIKEMHEISRINGRKMTGHLTGLKYLQG
;
A
#
# COMPACT_ATOMS: atom_id res chain seq x y z
N MET A 1 23.78 4.42 -27.43
CA MET A 1 22.82 3.54 -26.68
C MET A 1 22.76 4.07 -25.27
N GLY A 2 21.83 5.00 -25.03
CA GLY A 2 21.59 5.57 -23.71
C GLY A 2 20.90 4.54 -22.83
N LYS A 3 21.52 4.16 -21.73
CA LYS A 3 20.86 3.46 -20.64
C LYS A 3 19.83 4.43 -20.08
N ASN A 4 18.55 4.17 -20.28
CA ASN A 4 17.48 4.75 -19.47
C ASN A 4 17.73 4.25 -18.04
N GLU A 5 18.40 5.06 -17.23
CA GLU A 5 18.34 4.95 -15.80
C GLU A 5 16.91 5.32 -15.40
N THR A 6 16.03 4.34 -15.37
CA THR A 6 14.84 4.40 -14.55
C THR A 6 15.38 4.66 -13.15
N MET A 7 15.24 5.91 -12.68
CA MET A 7 15.50 6.26 -11.28
C MET A 7 14.65 5.31 -10.45
N GLY A 8 15.26 4.20 -10.00
CA GLY A 8 14.64 3.24 -9.12
C GLY A 8 14.32 3.96 -7.82
N PHE A 9 13.04 4.36 -7.68
CA PHE A 9 12.59 4.93 -6.43
C PHE A 9 12.65 3.83 -5.38
N GLU A 10 13.44 4.10 -4.35
CA GLU A 10 13.54 3.20 -3.22
C GLU A 10 12.18 3.07 -2.54
N HIS A 11 11.79 1.84 -2.30
CA HIS A 11 10.57 1.52 -1.58
C HIS A 11 10.80 1.72 -0.07
N LEU A 12 10.12 2.70 0.53
CA LEU A 12 10.16 2.94 1.97
C LEU A 12 8.94 2.33 2.66
N THR A 13 9.17 1.69 3.81
CA THR A 13 8.08 1.26 4.70
C THR A 13 7.44 2.46 5.38
N ILE A 14 6.21 2.32 5.88
CA ILE A 14 5.54 3.36 6.67
C ILE A 14 6.42 3.81 7.84
N LEU A 15 7.05 2.89 8.52
CA LEU A 15 7.93 3.18 9.66
C LEU A 15 9.18 3.97 9.24
N GLN A 16 9.76 3.69 8.09
CA GLN A 16 10.90 4.45 7.55
C GLN A 16 10.50 5.87 7.14
N ILE A 17 9.32 6.03 6.56
CA ILE A 17 8.74 7.35 6.26
C ILE A 17 8.54 8.12 7.57
N GLN A 18 8.06 7.47 8.62
CA GLN A 18 7.89 8.08 9.93
C GLN A 18 9.23 8.54 10.52
N TYR A 19 10.32 7.75 10.44
CA TYR A 19 11.65 8.20 10.90
C TYR A 19 12.10 9.48 10.21
N LEU A 20 11.92 9.58 8.91
CA LEU A 20 12.30 10.77 8.14
C LEU A 20 11.39 11.96 8.46
N THR A 21 10.10 11.75 8.68
CA THR A 21 9.16 12.80 9.06
C THR A 21 9.50 13.35 10.46
N GLU A 22 9.83 12.47 11.40
CA GLU A 22 10.28 12.90 12.73
C GLU A 22 11.59 13.68 12.67
N LEU A 23 12.55 13.22 11.84
CA LEU A 23 13.81 13.93 11.62
C LEU A 23 13.60 15.31 11.01
N GLU A 24 12.64 15.49 10.11
CA GLU A 24 12.31 16.76 9.47
C GLU A 24 11.79 17.78 10.50
N GLN A 25 11.05 17.33 11.51
CA GLN A 25 10.40 18.17 12.51
C GLN A 25 11.26 18.48 13.74
N MET A 26 12.40 17.78 13.91
CA MET A 26 13.25 17.93 15.09
C MET A 26 14.42 18.88 14.85
N GLU A 27 14.82 19.58 15.91
CA GLU A 27 16.15 20.18 15.96
C GLU A 27 17.21 19.08 16.04
N LYS A 28 18.19 19.15 15.15
CA LYS A 28 19.22 18.12 15.01
C LYS A 28 20.37 18.37 15.98
N GLY A 29 20.79 17.31 16.65
CA GLY A 29 21.83 17.39 17.63
C GLY A 29 22.22 16.05 18.23
N ARG A 30 22.99 16.10 19.31
CA ARG A 30 23.38 14.89 20.04
C ARG A 30 22.14 14.21 20.59
N GLY A 31 21.90 12.93 20.22
CA GLY A 31 20.75 12.16 20.68
C GLY A 31 19.54 12.13 19.73
N THR A 32 19.55 12.86 18.61
CA THR A 32 18.44 12.86 17.62
C THR A 32 18.00 11.45 17.23
N ILE A 33 18.93 10.55 16.91
CA ILE A 33 18.60 9.16 16.54
C ILE A 33 17.93 8.41 17.69
N GLY A 34 18.39 8.64 18.92
CA GLY A 34 17.80 8.04 20.13
C GLY A 34 16.36 8.51 20.35
N ALA A 35 16.13 9.81 20.24
CA ALA A 35 14.79 10.40 20.38
C ALA A 35 13.81 9.88 19.32
N ILE A 36 14.24 9.77 18.07
CA ILE A 36 13.42 9.18 17.00
C ILE A 36 13.13 7.69 17.28
N ALA A 37 14.12 6.93 17.72
CA ALA A 37 13.95 5.53 18.06
C ALA A 37 12.92 5.33 19.18
N GLU A 38 12.99 6.15 20.23
CA GLU A 38 12.05 6.15 21.35
C GLU A 38 10.64 6.52 20.86
N LYS A 39 10.49 7.62 20.10
CA LYS A 39 9.23 8.10 19.59
C LYS A 39 8.53 7.10 18.65
N CYS A 40 9.33 6.36 17.87
CA CYS A 40 8.82 5.34 16.95
C CYS A 40 8.72 3.93 17.58
N GLY A 41 9.04 3.77 18.86
CA GLY A 41 8.95 2.50 19.56
C GLY A 41 9.93 1.43 19.07
N VAL A 42 11.10 1.82 18.56
CA VAL A 42 12.11 0.92 17.99
C VAL A 42 13.47 1.06 18.67
N LYS A 43 14.36 0.10 18.39
CA LYS A 43 15.72 0.15 18.95
C LYS A 43 16.60 1.16 18.18
N HIS A 44 17.43 1.92 18.90
CA HIS A 44 18.39 2.88 18.33
C HIS A 44 19.19 2.33 17.11
N PRO A 45 19.76 1.08 17.14
CA PRO A 45 20.51 0.57 15.99
C PRO A 45 19.68 0.43 14.70
N THR A 46 18.36 0.29 14.81
CA THR A 46 17.47 0.17 13.63
C THR A 46 17.41 1.50 12.90
N VAL A 47 17.17 2.61 13.63
CA VAL A 47 17.13 3.97 13.05
C VAL A 47 18.51 4.38 12.56
N SER A 48 19.58 4.10 13.35
CA SER A 48 20.95 4.42 12.98
C SER A 48 21.38 3.77 11.66
N ARG A 49 21.08 2.47 11.47
CA ARG A 49 21.38 1.78 10.21
C ARG A 49 20.60 2.34 9.02
N PHE A 50 19.35 2.68 9.24
CA PHE A 50 18.52 3.28 8.19
C PHE A 50 19.07 4.65 7.78
N PHE A 51 19.39 5.54 8.73
CA PHE A 51 19.97 6.86 8.40
C PHE A 51 21.34 6.75 7.75
N LYS A 52 22.16 5.78 8.16
CA LYS A 52 23.43 5.51 7.47
C LYS A 52 23.20 5.17 5.99
N SER A 53 22.22 4.32 5.70
CA SER A 53 21.82 4.02 4.31
C SER A 53 21.29 5.25 3.58
N CYS A 54 20.54 6.14 4.26
CA CYS A 54 20.08 7.40 3.66
C CYS A 54 21.25 8.35 3.33
N ILE A 55 22.31 8.37 4.15
CA ILE A 55 23.51 9.15 3.89
C ILE A 55 24.27 8.56 2.69
N GLU A 56 24.46 7.25 2.63
CA GLU A 56 25.11 6.55 1.53
C GLU A 56 24.39 6.77 0.18
N LYS A 57 23.08 6.96 0.21
CA LYS A 57 22.23 7.25 -0.95
C LYS A 57 22.06 8.75 -1.25
N GLU A 58 22.75 9.59 -0.49
CA GLU A 58 22.68 11.04 -0.62
C GLU A 58 21.28 11.65 -0.38
N TYR A 59 20.44 11.00 0.43
CA TYR A 59 19.18 11.59 0.90
C TYR A 59 19.40 12.49 2.11
N LEU A 60 20.41 12.16 2.94
CA LEU A 60 20.82 12.93 4.10
C LEU A 60 22.32 13.27 4.01
N THR A 61 22.71 14.39 4.63
CA THR A 61 24.10 14.72 4.90
C THR A 61 24.61 13.97 6.13
N GLN A 62 25.92 14.03 6.40
CA GLN A 62 26.52 13.50 7.64
C GLN A 62 25.95 14.15 8.90
N SER A 63 25.46 15.38 8.81
CA SER A 63 24.79 16.12 9.89
C SER A 63 23.31 15.78 10.02
N LEU A 64 22.81 14.80 9.26
CA LEU A 64 21.40 14.39 9.16
C LEU A 64 20.49 15.49 8.56
N ASP A 65 21.04 16.44 7.81
CA ASP A 65 20.25 17.39 7.04
C ASP A 65 19.77 16.79 5.75
N PHE A 66 18.53 17.09 5.37
CA PHE A 66 18.01 16.65 4.09
C PHE A 66 18.71 17.33 2.92
N THR A 67 19.17 16.54 1.98
CA THR A 67 19.53 17.04 0.65
C THR A 67 18.27 17.38 -0.15
N GLU A 68 18.39 18.10 -1.26
CA GLU A 68 17.24 18.32 -2.17
C GLU A 68 16.66 17.00 -2.66
N LYS A 69 17.49 16.01 -2.99
CA LYS A 69 17.09 14.66 -3.36
C LYS A 69 16.29 13.98 -2.25
N GLY A 70 16.75 14.11 -1.01
CA GLY A 70 16.08 13.55 0.17
C GLY A 70 14.74 14.20 0.46
N LYS A 71 14.62 15.52 0.35
CA LYS A 71 13.35 16.25 0.49
C LYS A 71 12.34 15.82 -0.55
N MET A 72 12.73 15.78 -1.82
CA MET A 72 11.87 15.35 -2.91
C MET A 72 11.39 13.92 -2.71
N MET A 73 12.27 13.03 -2.29
CA MET A 73 11.93 11.63 -2.01
C MET A 73 10.92 11.53 -0.86
N LEU A 74 11.14 12.19 0.26
CA LEU A 74 10.23 12.18 1.41
C LEU A 74 8.86 12.75 1.05
N GLN A 75 8.83 13.94 0.44
CA GLN A 75 7.58 14.58 0.01
C GLN A 75 6.75 13.71 -0.92
N ARG A 76 7.41 13.01 -1.85
CA ARG A 76 6.75 12.10 -2.77
C ARG A 76 6.13 10.90 -2.04
N HIS A 77 6.84 10.30 -1.08
CA HIS A 77 6.31 9.19 -0.29
C HIS A 77 5.18 9.64 0.62
N GLN A 78 5.32 10.76 1.31
CA GLN A 78 4.26 11.33 2.15
C GLN A 78 2.99 11.62 1.33
N LYS A 79 3.18 12.15 0.10
CA LYS A 79 2.05 12.40 -0.81
C LYS A 79 1.32 11.10 -1.16
N VAL A 80 2.04 10.06 -1.59
CA VAL A 80 1.41 8.78 -1.96
C VAL A 80 0.69 8.15 -0.78
N VAL A 81 1.31 8.14 0.41
CA VAL A 81 0.67 7.62 1.63
C VAL A 81 -0.64 8.36 1.94
N ARG A 82 -0.64 9.69 1.84
CA ARG A 82 -1.84 10.51 2.04
C ARG A 82 -2.90 10.23 1.00
N ASP A 83 -2.52 10.20 -0.28
CA ASP A 83 -3.43 10.00 -1.39
C ASP A 83 -4.07 8.58 -1.35
N VAL A 84 -3.30 7.55 -0.96
CA VAL A 84 -3.82 6.19 -0.75
C VAL A 84 -4.74 6.14 0.47
N ARG A 85 -4.41 6.81 1.57
CA ARG A 85 -5.31 6.92 2.72
C ARG A 85 -6.64 7.55 2.32
N GLU A 86 -6.61 8.67 1.62
CA GLU A 86 -7.82 9.35 1.13
C GLU A 86 -8.66 8.44 0.22
N TYR A 87 -8.01 7.66 -0.65
CA TYR A 87 -8.68 6.65 -1.44
C TYR A 87 -9.39 5.60 -0.58
N LEU A 88 -8.73 5.06 0.45
CA LEU A 88 -9.30 4.05 1.35
C LEU A 88 -10.49 4.61 2.13
N GLU A 89 -10.37 5.82 2.67
CA GLU A 89 -11.45 6.51 3.40
C GLU A 89 -12.69 6.71 2.52
N ARG A 90 -12.49 7.18 1.29
CA ARG A 90 -13.57 7.37 0.32
C ARG A 90 -14.19 6.06 -0.16
N SER A 91 -13.41 4.98 -0.14
CA SER A 91 -13.89 3.63 -0.45
C SER A 91 -14.63 2.97 0.74
N GLY A 92 -14.89 3.73 1.82
CA GLY A 92 -15.61 3.25 3.01
C GLY A 92 -14.76 2.42 3.98
N ILE A 93 -13.45 2.31 3.75
CA ILE A 93 -12.53 1.59 4.63
C ILE A 93 -12.09 2.55 5.74
N THR A 94 -12.80 2.54 6.87
CA THR A 94 -12.49 3.40 8.03
C THR A 94 -11.92 2.61 9.19
N GLU A 95 -12.41 1.40 9.44
CA GLU A 95 -11.85 0.50 10.45
C GLU A 95 -10.57 -0.18 9.96
N GLY A 96 -9.52 -0.16 10.79
CA GLY A 96 -8.23 -0.78 10.48
C GLY A 96 -7.50 -0.14 9.30
N ILE A 97 -7.85 1.08 8.93
CA ILE A 97 -7.26 1.78 7.77
C ILE A 97 -5.73 1.85 7.83
N ASP A 98 -5.16 2.00 9.03
CA ASP A 98 -3.70 2.06 9.19
C ASP A 98 -3.03 0.72 8.85
N ASP A 99 -3.65 -0.40 9.21
CA ASP A 99 -3.14 -1.73 8.88
C ASP A 99 -3.26 -2.02 7.37
N VAL A 100 -4.38 -1.61 6.76
CA VAL A 100 -4.57 -1.72 5.30
C VAL A 100 -3.56 -0.88 4.56
N LEU A 101 -3.42 0.39 4.95
CA LEU A 101 -2.46 1.33 4.36
C LEU A 101 -1.03 0.81 4.48
N LYS A 102 -0.65 0.32 5.66
CA LYS A 102 0.65 -0.30 5.90
C LYS A 102 0.85 -1.50 4.99
N GLY A 103 -0.13 -2.41 4.93
CA GLY A 103 -0.08 -3.58 4.05
C GLY A 103 0.10 -3.19 2.58
N MET A 104 -0.62 -2.19 2.11
CA MET A 104 -0.48 -1.68 0.74
C MET A 104 0.90 -1.08 0.50
N VAL A 105 1.36 -0.17 1.36
CA VAL A 105 2.67 0.50 1.19
C VAL A 105 3.83 -0.49 1.27
N GLU A 106 3.74 -1.54 2.09
CA GLU A 106 4.84 -2.50 2.27
C GLU A 106 4.89 -3.61 1.21
N ASN A 107 3.77 -3.90 0.54
CA ASN A 107 3.68 -5.04 -0.39
C ASN A 107 3.39 -4.67 -1.84
N ILE A 108 3.05 -3.42 -2.12
CA ILE A 108 2.73 -2.97 -3.48
C ILE A 108 3.86 -2.07 -3.98
N ASP A 109 4.25 -2.28 -5.22
CA ASP A 109 5.22 -1.43 -5.90
C ASP A 109 4.80 0.05 -5.87
N TYR A 110 5.77 0.93 -5.58
CA TYR A 110 5.52 2.36 -5.41
C TYR A 110 4.86 3.01 -6.63
N ILE A 111 5.24 2.59 -7.84
CA ILE A 111 4.68 3.13 -9.08
C ILE A 111 3.21 2.78 -9.19
N ARG A 112 2.84 1.55 -8.82
CA ARG A 112 1.44 1.11 -8.80
C ARG A 112 0.62 1.83 -7.74
N LEU A 113 1.18 2.10 -6.56
CA LEU A 113 0.52 2.92 -5.54
C LEU A 113 0.26 4.34 -6.04
N GLU A 114 1.24 4.93 -6.72
CA GLU A 114 1.11 6.26 -7.30
C GLU A 114 0.07 6.29 -8.43
N GLU A 115 0.00 5.25 -9.24
CA GLU A 115 -1.03 5.09 -10.28
C GLU A 115 -2.43 4.93 -9.67
N LEU A 116 -2.57 4.12 -8.61
CA LEU A 116 -3.83 3.99 -7.87
C LEU A 116 -4.31 5.33 -7.32
N ALA A 117 -3.43 6.05 -6.63
CA ALA A 117 -3.72 7.37 -6.09
C ALA A 117 -4.13 8.37 -7.18
N ARG A 118 -3.45 8.35 -8.34
CA ARG A 118 -3.77 9.22 -9.48
C ARG A 118 -5.06 8.83 -10.18
N SER A 119 -5.38 7.56 -10.33
CA SER A 119 -6.61 7.10 -10.98
C SER A 119 -7.83 7.58 -10.20
N HIS A 120 -7.75 7.53 -8.88
CA HIS A 120 -8.80 8.04 -8.01
C HIS A 120 -9.00 9.56 -8.14
N MET A 121 -7.91 10.34 -8.24
CA MET A 121 -7.98 11.79 -8.43
C MET A 121 -8.59 12.20 -9.78
N ARG A 122 -8.42 11.38 -10.82
CA ARG A 122 -8.98 11.64 -12.17
C ARG A 122 -10.45 11.24 -12.28
N GLY A 123 -10.89 10.24 -11.53
CA GLY A 123 -12.27 9.73 -11.49
C GLY A 123 -13.19 10.50 -10.57
N ASN A 124 -12.89 11.76 -10.20
CA ASN A 124 -13.55 12.50 -9.14
C ASN A 124 -14.96 13.02 -9.49
N LYS A 125 -15.89 12.12 -9.76
CA LYS A 125 -17.28 12.20 -9.32
C LYS A 125 -17.48 10.98 -8.45
N GLY A 126 -17.42 11.18 -7.12
CA GLY A 126 -17.45 10.14 -6.13
C GLY A 126 -18.58 9.14 -6.37
N ILE A 127 -18.22 7.97 -6.81
CA ILE A 127 -19.10 6.82 -6.83
C ILE A 127 -18.96 6.19 -5.45
N GLN A 128 -19.77 6.65 -4.50
CA GLN A 128 -20.07 5.86 -3.33
C GLN A 128 -20.97 4.72 -3.78
N MET A 129 -20.37 3.58 -4.09
CA MET A 129 -21.16 2.37 -4.32
C MET A 129 -21.60 1.81 -2.97
N LYS A 130 -22.82 2.11 -2.58
CA LYS A 130 -23.56 1.29 -1.65
C LYS A 130 -24.08 0.11 -2.47
N ILE A 131 -23.39 -1.02 -2.45
CA ILE A 131 -23.88 -2.25 -3.05
C ILE A 131 -24.97 -2.77 -2.11
N GLU A 132 -26.21 -2.43 -2.39
CA GLU A 132 -27.38 -3.13 -1.86
C GLU A 132 -27.67 -4.28 -2.83
N ASP A 133 -27.75 -5.42 -2.35
CA ASP A 133 -28.01 -6.86 -2.69
C ASP A 133 -28.21 -7.35 -4.16
N ASP A 134 -28.33 -6.52 -5.16
CA ASP A 134 -28.54 -6.88 -6.58
C ASP A 134 -27.62 -6.13 -7.58
N GLY A 135 -26.57 -5.51 -7.10
CA GLY A 135 -25.84 -4.42 -7.74
C GLY A 135 -24.78 -4.77 -8.79
N ILE A 136 -24.78 -5.96 -9.42
CA ILE A 136 -23.80 -6.23 -10.49
C ILE A 136 -24.10 -5.42 -11.76
N GLY A 137 -25.35 -5.11 -12.05
CA GLY A 137 -25.76 -4.29 -13.19
C GLY A 137 -25.34 -2.83 -13.07
N GLU A 138 -25.33 -2.28 -11.86
CA GLU A 138 -24.98 -0.89 -11.62
C GLU A 138 -23.48 -0.61 -11.74
N ILE A 139 -22.61 -1.59 -11.46
CA ILE A 139 -21.16 -1.46 -11.64
C ILE A 139 -20.80 -1.20 -13.10
N GLU A 140 -21.48 -1.86 -14.03
CA GLU A 140 -21.23 -1.68 -15.46
C GLU A 140 -21.57 -0.28 -15.96
N GLU A 141 -22.56 0.39 -15.38
CA GLU A 141 -22.93 1.75 -15.77
C GLU A 141 -22.00 2.82 -15.19
N LEU A 142 -21.37 2.53 -14.05
CA LEU A 142 -20.58 3.48 -13.29
C LEU A 142 -19.10 3.52 -13.66
N ILE A 143 -18.57 2.45 -14.28
CA ILE A 143 -17.16 2.34 -14.65
C ILE A 143 -16.99 2.64 -16.15
N GLU A 144 -16.08 3.55 -16.51
CA GLU A 144 -15.73 3.82 -17.90
C GLU A 144 -15.09 2.61 -18.58
N TYR A 145 -15.14 2.55 -19.93
CA TYR A 145 -14.42 1.53 -20.68
C TYR A 145 -12.91 1.62 -20.43
N GLY A 146 -12.29 0.50 -20.11
CA GLY A 146 -10.85 0.43 -19.83
C GLY A 146 -10.48 -0.51 -18.69
N ASN A 147 -9.27 -0.35 -18.19
CA ASN A 147 -8.74 -1.08 -17.05
C ASN A 147 -8.64 -0.14 -15.86
N HIS A 148 -9.25 -0.53 -14.74
CA HIS A 148 -9.28 0.23 -13.50
C HIS A 148 -8.63 -0.58 -12.40
N MET A 149 -7.58 -0.04 -11.80
CA MET A 149 -6.94 -0.66 -10.64
C MET A 149 -7.79 -0.39 -9.40
N VAL A 150 -8.07 -1.43 -8.63
CA VAL A 150 -8.91 -1.36 -7.43
C VAL A 150 -8.27 -2.08 -6.26
N ALA A 151 -8.47 -1.57 -5.05
CA ALA A 151 -8.08 -2.29 -3.84
C ALA A 151 -9.07 -3.44 -3.60
N ILE A 152 -8.53 -4.60 -3.20
CA ILE A 152 -9.30 -5.81 -2.96
C ILE A 152 -9.22 -6.17 -1.48
N SER A 153 -10.37 -6.42 -0.89
CA SER A 153 -10.50 -7.05 0.42
C SER A 153 -11.49 -8.20 0.34
N ILE A 154 -11.08 -9.38 0.81
CA ILE A 154 -11.91 -10.57 0.80
C ILE A 154 -12.44 -10.79 2.21
N MET A 155 -13.73 -10.59 2.37
CA MET A 155 -14.42 -10.70 3.65
C MET A 155 -14.99 -12.11 3.85
N GLN A 156 -15.25 -12.47 5.10
CA GLN A 156 -16.05 -13.65 5.43
C GLN A 156 -17.50 -13.43 4.98
N THR A 157 -18.20 -14.50 4.66
CA THR A 157 -19.58 -14.44 4.15
C THR A 157 -20.57 -13.85 5.14
N ASP A 158 -20.26 -13.88 6.45
CA ASP A 158 -21.07 -13.28 7.51
C ASP A 158 -20.70 -11.80 7.79
N GLY A 159 -19.73 -11.24 7.05
CA GLY A 159 -19.26 -9.88 7.22
C GLY A 159 -18.45 -9.62 8.51
N SER A 160 -18.19 -10.66 9.33
CA SER A 160 -17.57 -10.52 10.65
C SER A 160 -16.07 -10.15 10.60
N GLY A 161 -15.44 -10.20 9.43
CA GLY A 161 -14.02 -9.87 9.28
C GLY A 161 -13.43 -10.36 7.96
N ARG A 162 -12.12 -10.24 7.84
CA ARG A 162 -11.40 -10.68 6.64
C ARG A 162 -11.33 -12.19 6.56
N SER A 163 -11.49 -12.71 5.36
CA SER A 163 -11.33 -14.13 5.09
C SER A 163 -9.84 -14.53 5.08
N MET A 164 -9.53 -15.73 5.54
CA MET A 164 -8.19 -16.30 5.37
C MET A 164 -7.79 -16.42 3.88
N ALA A 165 -8.76 -16.50 2.97
CA ALA A 165 -8.51 -16.49 1.54
C ALA A 165 -7.83 -15.20 1.04
N GLU A 166 -7.95 -14.08 1.76
CA GLU A 166 -7.30 -12.81 1.41
C GLU A 166 -5.77 -12.96 1.32
N HIS A 167 -5.18 -13.81 2.14
CA HIS A 167 -3.73 -14.08 2.11
C HIS A 167 -3.25 -14.71 0.81
N GLY A 168 -4.15 -15.32 0.04
CA GLY A 168 -3.85 -15.95 -1.25
C GLY A 168 -4.00 -15.03 -2.46
N PHE A 169 -4.32 -13.75 -2.26
CA PHE A 169 -4.46 -12.78 -3.35
C PHE A 169 -3.58 -11.55 -3.13
N GLU A 170 -3.21 -10.89 -4.21
CA GLU A 170 -2.67 -9.55 -4.15
C GLU A 170 -3.76 -8.57 -3.68
N HIS A 171 -3.35 -7.52 -2.97
CA HIS A 171 -4.27 -6.50 -2.45
C HIS A 171 -4.82 -5.56 -3.54
N LEU A 172 -4.33 -5.69 -4.76
CA LEU A 172 -4.82 -4.97 -5.93
C LEU A 172 -5.37 -5.95 -6.97
N GLY A 173 -6.53 -5.61 -7.50
CA GLY A 173 -7.12 -6.24 -8.66
C GLY A 173 -7.30 -5.25 -9.80
N ILE A 174 -7.70 -5.75 -10.96
CA ILE A 174 -8.00 -4.94 -12.13
C ILE A 174 -9.43 -5.21 -12.55
N VAL A 175 -10.28 -4.18 -12.48
CA VAL A 175 -11.60 -4.21 -13.12
C VAL A 175 -11.43 -3.83 -14.57
N LYS A 176 -11.77 -4.74 -15.48
CA LYS A 176 -11.72 -4.55 -16.93
C LYS A 176 -13.12 -4.38 -17.46
N ARG A 177 -13.46 -3.20 -17.99
CA ARG A 177 -14.71 -2.98 -18.71
C ARG A 177 -14.46 -2.93 -20.21
N ASN A 178 -15.18 -3.76 -20.96
CA ASN A 178 -15.16 -3.77 -22.40
C ASN A 178 -16.57 -4.02 -22.96
N LYS A 179 -16.71 -4.08 -24.28
CA LYS A 179 -18.02 -4.32 -24.95
C LYS A 179 -18.66 -5.68 -24.61
N ARG A 180 -17.94 -6.60 -23.97
CA ARG A 180 -18.42 -7.95 -23.59
C ARG A 180 -18.86 -8.01 -22.13
N GLY A 181 -18.62 -6.96 -21.34
CA GLY A 181 -18.98 -6.88 -19.92
C GLY A 181 -17.86 -6.35 -19.05
N CYS A 182 -18.07 -6.48 -17.74
CA CYS A 182 -17.15 -6.06 -16.69
C CYS A 182 -16.55 -7.31 -16.02
N TYR A 183 -15.23 -7.33 -15.86
CA TYR A 183 -14.48 -8.48 -15.32
C TYR A 183 -13.52 -8.01 -14.25
N LEU A 184 -13.47 -8.72 -13.12
CA LEU A 184 -12.47 -8.53 -12.08
C LEU A 184 -11.34 -9.56 -12.27
N GLU A 185 -10.14 -9.06 -12.49
CA GLU A 185 -8.92 -9.86 -12.54
C GLU A 185 -8.21 -9.79 -11.18
N LEU A 186 -8.02 -10.94 -10.57
CA LEU A 186 -7.32 -11.10 -9.29
C LEU A 186 -6.01 -11.84 -9.52
N THR A 187 -4.93 -11.34 -8.93
CA THR A 187 -3.63 -12.02 -8.94
C THR A 187 -3.53 -12.93 -7.70
N ILE A 188 -3.35 -14.22 -7.94
CA ILE A 188 -3.15 -15.23 -6.89
C ILE A 188 -1.69 -15.23 -6.48
N LYS A 189 -1.42 -15.32 -5.17
CA LYS A 189 -0.08 -15.48 -4.61
C LYS A 189 0.00 -16.73 -3.74
N GLU A 190 1.22 -17.19 -3.54
CA GLU A 190 1.52 -18.30 -2.65
C GLU A 190 1.31 -17.87 -1.20
N MET A 191 0.59 -18.67 -0.44
CA MET A 191 0.36 -18.44 0.99
C MET A 191 1.45 -19.14 1.80
N HIS A 192 2.11 -18.39 2.69
CA HIS A 192 3.11 -18.91 3.60
C HIS A 192 2.64 -18.70 5.03
N GLU A 193 2.35 -19.78 5.74
CA GLU A 193 1.90 -19.74 7.12
C GLU A 193 2.77 -20.65 8.01
N ILE A 194 2.84 -20.31 9.30
CA ILE A 194 3.45 -21.17 10.30
C ILE A 194 2.34 -21.89 11.05
N SER A 195 2.35 -23.22 10.99
CA SER A 195 1.39 -24.03 11.73
C SER A 195 1.45 -23.73 13.23
N ARG A 196 0.33 -23.33 13.79
CA ARG A 196 0.19 -23.09 15.24
C ARG A 196 0.32 -24.38 16.08
N ILE A 197 0.16 -25.55 15.45
CA ILE A 197 0.18 -26.84 16.12
C ILE A 197 1.61 -27.35 16.28
N ASN A 198 2.47 -27.19 15.27
CA ASN A 198 3.79 -27.81 15.23
C ASN A 198 4.94 -26.88 14.81
N GLY A 199 4.66 -25.58 14.61
CA GLY A 199 5.65 -24.57 14.22
C GLY A 199 6.26 -24.76 12.81
N ARG A 200 5.75 -25.66 11.99
CA ARG A 200 6.28 -25.91 10.65
C ARG A 200 5.77 -24.87 9.67
N LYS A 201 6.62 -24.45 8.76
CA LYS A 201 6.22 -23.64 7.60
C LYS A 201 5.32 -24.48 6.70
N MET A 202 4.17 -23.96 6.38
CA MET A 202 3.22 -24.51 5.42
C MET A 202 3.12 -23.58 4.24
N THR A 203 3.08 -24.15 3.05
CA THR A 203 2.83 -23.42 1.81
C THR A 203 1.51 -23.91 1.24
N GLY A 204 0.63 -22.98 0.93
CA GLY A 204 -0.67 -23.27 0.36
C GLY A 204 -0.89 -22.50 -0.94
N HIS A 205 -1.69 -23.08 -1.83
CA HIS A 205 -2.13 -22.43 -3.05
C HIS A 205 -3.65 -22.46 -3.09
N LEU A 206 -4.25 -21.39 -3.60
CA LEU A 206 -5.66 -21.39 -3.93
C LEU A 206 -5.87 -22.27 -5.18
N THR A 207 -6.69 -23.33 -5.04
CA THR A 207 -6.98 -24.28 -6.12
C THR A 207 -8.27 -23.96 -6.87
N GLY A 208 -9.04 -23.01 -6.38
CA GLY A 208 -10.27 -22.56 -7.04
C GLY A 208 -10.98 -21.46 -6.28
N LEU A 209 -11.72 -20.66 -6.99
CA LEU A 209 -12.62 -19.64 -6.47
C LEU A 209 -14.06 -20.01 -6.86
N LYS A 210 -14.98 -20.03 -5.90
CA LYS A 210 -16.40 -20.16 -6.15
C LYS A 210 -17.07 -18.86 -5.76
N TYR A 211 -17.96 -18.37 -6.60
CA TYR A 211 -18.81 -17.23 -6.30
C TYR A 211 -20.28 -17.65 -6.35
N LEU A 212 -21.10 -17.04 -5.53
CA LEU A 212 -22.55 -17.18 -5.61
C LEU A 212 -23.03 -16.13 -6.62
N GLN A 213 -23.72 -16.60 -7.65
CA GLN A 213 -24.46 -15.75 -8.55
C GLN A 213 -25.87 -15.64 -7.95
N GLY A 214 -26.27 -14.41 -7.57
CA GLY A 214 -27.60 -14.12 -7.06
C GLY A 214 -28.68 -14.29 -8.12
#